data_5f549e188621809d4ed21eb9e96827a2
#
_entry.id   5f549e188621809d4ed21eb9e96827a2
#
_cell.length_a   1.000
_cell.length_b   1.000
_cell.length_c   1.000
_cell.angle_alpha   90.00
_cell.angle_beta   90.00
_cell.angle_gamma   90.00
#
_symmetry.space_group_name_H-M   'P 1'
#
loop_
_entity.id
_entity.type
_entity.pdbx_description
1 polymer ?
#
loop_
_entity_poly.entity_id
_entity_poly.type
_entity_poly.pdbx_seq_one_letter_code
_entity_poly.pdbx_strand_id
1 'polypeptide(L)'
;MRNIARPRGLSRRRFLGTAARLAPLAAVPSLSLPGTAAASADPYAALARASVAEFRTAWDAYRRLAWGRDELRPLTGTGSDFFIPGSTLGLTIVEALDTLYLMELDEELDAAVRWVRDDLVLEQDAPVQVFEAIIRLVGGLLSGHLATKDPVLLDRARELADRLLPAFTRSPTGAPYRYVNLSTGAVSGKENHLAEIGTCITEFGELSRLTGNRKYYNAAKRALLAVYDHRSRLNLLGTSMNVETGAWTGTTATLDPPVDSFYEYLWDGWELYGDKDLRTWYTTLTAGVLRHLSERRSGRLWFRQADMRTGAATGHAQSELTSFYAGLLAQSGHIAEGEAYHNSWTAVLRSFRLPPESLDYRGMRALDPSYPLRPEYVDSCFFLWLVTGKEIYRQRAAEMFRRQRRYCKVANGYTVVRDVTARPMKLGDLTPGYWFSENAKYYYLLFARARRFDYRSNYLTTEGNVLRGLL
;
A
#
# COMPACT_ATOMS: atom_id res chain seq x y z
N MET A 1 -17.84 41.69 -10.58
CA MET A 1 -16.80 40.65 -10.40
C MET A 1 -17.07 39.99 -9.04
N ARG A 2 -17.72 38.84 -9.03
CA ARG A 2 -18.07 38.10 -7.81
C ARG A 2 -16.95 37.12 -7.50
N ASN A 3 -16.30 37.28 -6.34
CA ASN A 3 -15.32 36.37 -5.79
C ASN A 3 -15.95 35.00 -5.51
N ILE A 4 -15.62 33.99 -6.30
CA ILE A 4 -15.95 32.58 -6.01
C ILE A 4 -14.82 32.06 -5.13
N ALA A 5 -15.09 31.89 -3.84
CA ALA A 5 -14.18 31.25 -2.90
C ALA A 5 -13.99 29.78 -3.34
N ARG A 6 -12.73 29.40 -3.61
CA ARG A 6 -12.34 28.00 -3.87
C ARG A 6 -12.51 27.16 -2.59
N PRO A 7 -13.06 25.96 -2.67
CA PRO A 7 -13.10 25.07 -1.51
C PRO A 7 -11.67 24.71 -1.08
N ARG A 8 -11.35 24.95 0.18
CA ARG A 8 -10.08 24.53 0.80
C ARG A 8 -10.10 23.02 0.94
N GLY A 9 -9.12 22.33 0.36
CA GLY A 9 -8.93 20.90 0.56
C GLY A 9 -8.87 20.57 2.06
N LEU A 10 -9.69 19.62 2.47
CA LEU A 10 -9.79 19.19 3.86
C LEU A 10 -8.71 18.17 4.13
N SER A 11 -7.69 18.51 4.92
CA SER A 11 -6.72 17.53 5.41
C SER A 11 -7.36 16.60 6.45
N ARG A 12 -6.86 15.37 6.59
CA ARG A 12 -7.29 14.39 7.60
C ARG A 12 -7.45 14.99 9.01
N ARG A 13 -6.65 16.00 9.36
CA ARG A 13 -6.68 16.71 10.65
C ARG A 13 -7.96 17.52 10.90
N ARG A 14 -8.74 17.88 9.89
CA ARG A 14 -9.93 18.74 10.06
C ARG A 14 -11.25 17.96 10.05
N PHE A 15 -11.28 16.74 9.54
CA PHE A 15 -12.56 16.03 9.38
C PHE A 15 -13.14 15.48 10.69
N LEU A 16 -12.30 15.27 11.72
CA LEU A 16 -12.72 14.69 13.00
C LEU A 16 -13.06 15.71 14.09
N GLY A 17 -13.06 17.01 13.77
CA GLY A 17 -13.30 18.11 14.74
C GLY A 17 -14.72 18.67 14.82
N THR A 18 -15.67 18.21 14.02
CA THR A 18 -17.05 18.74 14.04
C THR A 18 -18.01 17.80 14.77
N ALA A 19 -17.79 17.60 16.07
CA ALA A 19 -18.86 17.15 16.96
C ALA A 19 -19.75 18.36 17.26
N ALA A 20 -21.01 18.25 16.93
CA ALA A 20 -22.03 19.27 17.10
C ALA A 20 -22.10 19.79 18.55
N ARG A 21 -22.02 21.10 18.72
CA ARG A 21 -22.39 21.77 19.97
C ARG A 21 -23.90 21.72 20.09
N LEU A 22 -24.43 20.92 21.01
CA LEU A 22 -25.82 20.95 21.44
C LEU A 22 -26.02 22.10 22.44
N ALA A 23 -26.98 22.97 22.14
CA ALA A 23 -27.46 23.97 23.05
C ALA A 23 -28.34 23.32 24.16
N PRO A 24 -28.44 23.90 25.37
CA PRO A 24 -29.19 23.27 26.44
C PRO A 24 -30.71 23.41 26.19
N LEU A 25 -31.43 22.29 26.15
CA LEU A 25 -32.88 22.23 26.19
C LEU A 25 -33.36 21.94 27.60
N ALA A 26 -34.41 22.66 27.96
CA ALA A 26 -35.08 22.65 29.24
C ALA A 26 -35.63 21.28 29.64
N ALA A 27 -35.71 21.04 30.95
CA ALA A 27 -36.17 19.82 31.58
C ALA A 27 -37.64 19.50 31.27
N VAL A 28 -37.92 18.26 30.87
CA VAL A 28 -39.25 17.65 30.83
C VAL A 28 -39.20 16.35 31.65
N PRO A 29 -40.27 15.99 32.40
CA PRO A 29 -40.18 14.98 33.45
C PRO A 29 -40.09 13.55 32.90
N SER A 30 -39.33 12.75 33.65
CA SER A 30 -39.04 11.33 33.41
C SER A 30 -40.30 10.46 33.36
N LEU A 31 -40.53 9.85 32.20
CA LEU A 31 -41.28 8.60 32.07
C LEU A 31 -40.30 7.46 31.97
N SER A 32 -40.21 6.65 32.99
CA SER A 32 -39.45 5.42 33.04
C SER A 32 -40.09 4.37 32.14
N LEU A 33 -39.41 3.99 31.06
CA LEU A 33 -39.72 2.79 30.28
C LEU A 33 -38.69 1.68 30.61
N PRO A 34 -39.11 0.46 30.90
CA PRO A 34 -38.23 -0.66 31.08
C PRO A 34 -37.84 -1.21 29.69
N GLY A 35 -36.60 -1.26 29.40
CA GLY A 35 -36.07 -1.84 28.18
C GLY A 35 -34.58 -1.65 28.13
N THR A 36 -33.80 -2.57 28.71
CA THR A 36 -32.40 -2.76 28.39
C THR A 36 -32.34 -3.04 26.88
N ALA A 37 -32.11 -2.00 26.09
CA ALA A 37 -31.68 -2.19 24.72
C ALA A 37 -30.37 -2.99 24.78
N ALA A 38 -30.44 -4.27 24.47
CA ALA A 38 -29.26 -5.06 24.20
C ALA A 38 -28.42 -4.27 23.18
N ALA A 39 -27.19 -3.89 23.54
CA ALA A 39 -26.28 -3.25 22.62
C ALA A 39 -26.26 -4.13 21.37
N SER A 40 -26.69 -3.60 20.22
CA SER A 40 -26.73 -4.37 18.97
C SER A 40 -25.33 -4.89 18.73
N ALA A 41 -25.18 -6.21 18.65
CA ALA A 41 -23.89 -6.85 18.44
C ALA A 41 -23.25 -6.22 17.19
N ASP A 42 -21.99 -5.84 17.28
CA ASP A 42 -21.26 -5.27 16.14
C ASP A 42 -21.35 -6.27 14.96
N PRO A 43 -21.97 -5.88 13.82
CA PRO A 43 -22.21 -6.78 12.69
C PRO A 43 -20.90 -7.35 12.09
N TYR A 44 -19.77 -6.75 12.39
CA TYR A 44 -18.45 -7.17 11.92
C TYR A 44 -17.64 -7.98 12.94
N ALA A 45 -18.10 -8.14 14.19
CA ALA A 45 -17.36 -8.84 15.23
C ALA A 45 -16.99 -10.29 14.86
N ALA A 46 -17.86 -10.99 14.14
CA ALA A 46 -17.56 -12.33 13.65
C ALA A 46 -16.49 -12.33 12.54
N LEU A 47 -16.51 -11.33 11.66
CA LEU A 47 -15.49 -11.16 10.61
C LEU A 47 -14.14 -10.77 11.19
N ALA A 48 -14.13 -9.91 12.23
CA ALA A 48 -12.91 -9.54 12.95
C ALA A 48 -12.23 -10.77 13.58
N ARG A 49 -13.00 -11.61 14.27
CA ARG A 49 -12.46 -12.89 14.81
C ARG A 49 -11.99 -13.83 13.70
N ALA A 50 -12.74 -13.89 12.60
CA ALA A 50 -12.36 -14.71 11.46
C ALA A 50 -11.07 -14.21 10.79
N SER A 51 -10.84 -12.89 10.66
CA SER A 51 -9.60 -12.37 10.08
C SER A 51 -8.37 -12.74 10.91
N VAL A 52 -8.46 -12.66 12.25
CA VAL A 52 -7.39 -13.11 13.15
C VAL A 52 -7.16 -14.64 13.04
N ALA A 53 -8.23 -15.43 12.98
CA ALA A 53 -8.11 -16.89 12.86
C ALA A 53 -7.47 -17.31 11.51
N GLU A 54 -7.83 -16.63 10.41
CA GLU A 54 -7.21 -16.89 9.10
C GLU A 54 -5.74 -16.47 9.07
N PHE A 55 -5.41 -15.33 9.68
CA PHE A 55 -4.01 -14.92 9.84
C PHE A 55 -3.21 -15.97 10.63
N ARG A 56 -3.69 -16.39 11.80
CA ARG A 56 -3.03 -17.42 12.62
C ARG A 56 -2.82 -18.71 11.83
N THR A 57 -3.82 -19.19 11.11
CA THR A 57 -3.69 -20.41 10.29
C THR A 57 -2.54 -20.30 9.28
N ALA A 58 -2.44 -19.17 8.57
CA ALA A 58 -1.38 -18.94 7.60
C ALA A 58 -0.02 -18.72 8.29
N TRP A 59 0.02 -17.99 9.40
CA TRP A 59 1.23 -17.73 10.17
C TRP A 59 1.82 -19.00 10.78
N ASP A 60 0.99 -19.86 11.36
CA ASP A 60 1.42 -21.15 11.91
C ASP A 60 1.97 -22.07 10.82
N ALA A 61 1.39 -22.03 9.62
CA ALA A 61 1.92 -22.76 8.49
C ALA A 61 3.28 -22.20 8.04
N TYR A 62 3.42 -20.88 7.94
CA TYR A 62 4.69 -20.24 7.62
C TYR A 62 5.75 -20.59 8.68
N ARG A 63 5.43 -20.47 9.97
CA ARG A 63 6.36 -20.84 11.06
C ARG A 63 6.83 -22.29 10.98
N ARG A 64 5.95 -23.19 10.63
CA ARG A 64 6.27 -24.63 10.57
C ARG A 64 7.07 -25.01 9.33
N LEU A 65 6.78 -24.38 8.18
CA LEU A 65 7.23 -24.83 6.86
C LEU A 65 8.31 -23.94 6.22
N ALA A 66 8.34 -22.67 6.56
CA ALA A 66 9.17 -21.67 5.89
C ALA A 66 9.77 -20.62 6.83
N TRP A 67 9.86 -20.88 8.14
CA TRP A 67 10.39 -19.90 9.09
C TRP A 67 11.77 -19.40 8.71
N GLY A 68 11.91 -18.09 8.66
CA GLY A 68 13.13 -17.42 8.23
C GLY A 68 13.33 -17.32 6.73
N ARG A 69 12.49 -17.96 5.89
CA ARG A 69 12.49 -17.75 4.44
C ARG A 69 11.64 -16.53 4.09
N ASP A 70 11.85 -15.99 2.89
CA ASP A 70 11.12 -14.79 2.48
C ASP A 70 9.62 -15.06 2.32
N GLU A 71 9.23 -16.18 1.73
CA GLU A 71 7.81 -16.46 1.47
C GLU A 71 7.50 -17.97 1.64
N LEU A 72 6.21 -18.29 1.80
CA LEU A 72 5.71 -19.66 1.90
C LEU A 72 5.17 -20.17 0.56
N ARG A 73 5.51 -21.39 0.19
CA ARG A 73 4.82 -22.17 -0.85
C ARG A 73 3.82 -23.11 -0.18
N PRO A 74 2.55 -22.74 -0.06
CA PRO A 74 1.61 -23.43 0.83
C PRO A 74 1.11 -24.77 0.28
N LEU A 75 1.23 -25.06 -1.03
CA LEU A 75 0.82 -26.35 -1.60
C LEU A 75 1.93 -27.39 -1.46
N THR A 76 3.18 -27.02 -1.72
CA THR A 76 4.33 -27.93 -1.58
C THR A 76 4.90 -27.97 -0.17
N GLY A 77 4.57 -27.00 0.69
CA GLY A 77 5.05 -26.94 2.07
C GLY A 77 6.52 -26.56 2.18
N THR A 78 7.01 -25.66 1.32
CA THR A 78 8.41 -25.21 1.29
C THR A 78 8.51 -23.69 1.37
N GLY A 79 9.72 -23.16 1.66
CA GLY A 79 10.02 -21.74 1.58
C GLY A 79 10.38 -21.29 0.16
N SER A 80 10.32 -19.98 -0.07
CA SER A 80 10.72 -19.29 -1.30
C SER A 80 11.62 -18.12 -0.97
N ASP A 81 12.56 -17.80 -1.86
CA ASP A 81 13.40 -16.63 -1.75
C ASP A 81 12.84 -15.53 -2.67
N PHE A 82 12.74 -14.33 -2.15
CA PHE A 82 12.22 -13.17 -2.90
C PHE A 82 13.35 -12.29 -3.43
N PHE A 83 14.26 -11.87 -2.53
CA PHE A 83 15.31 -10.92 -2.89
C PHE A 83 16.52 -11.55 -3.57
N ILE A 84 17.01 -12.65 -3.01
CA ILE A 84 18.31 -13.24 -3.40
C ILE A 84 18.13 -14.75 -3.52
N PRO A 85 18.28 -15.33 -4.70
CA PRO A 85 18.22 -16.78 -4.87
C PRO A 85 19.21 -17.50 -3.94
N GLY A 86 18.73 -18.43 -3.14
CA GLY A 86 19.54 -19.20 -2.20
C GLY A 86 19.82 -18.51 -0.86
N SER A 87 19.35 -17.27 -0.66
CA SER A 87 19.48 -16.52 0.60
C SER A 87 18.15 -15.89 0.98
N THR A 88 18.04 -15.38 2.21
CA THR A 88 16.80 -14.78 2.73
C THR A 88 17.09 -13.47 3.45
N LEU A 89 16.14 -12.56 3.42
CA LEU A 89 16.07 -11.36 4.25
C LEU A 89 14.87 -11.41 5.22
N GLY A 90 14.20 -12.56 5.32
CA GLY A 90 13.09 -12.78 6.25
C GLY A 90 11.86 -11.95 5.96
N LEU A 91 11.57 -11.73 4.68
CA LEU A 91 10.53 -10.82 4.20
C LEU A 91 9.21 -10.95 4.97
N THR A 92 8.62 -12.14 5.03
CA THR A 92 7.32 -12.36 5.71
C THR A 92 7.39 -12.03 7.20
N ILE A 93 8.52 -12.31 7.88
CA ILE A 93 8.70 -11.98 9.30
C ILE A 93 8.68 -10.47 9.49
N VAL A 94 9.46 -9.74 8.68
CA VAL A 94 9.59 -8.29 8.77
C VAL A 94 8.28 -7.58 8.42
N GLU A 95 7.62 -7.99 7.34
CA GLU A 95 6.34 -7.42 6.91
C GLU A 95 5.18 -7.68 7.90
N ALA A 96 5.24 -8.76 8.69
CA ALA A 96 4.18 -9.11 9.62
C ALA A 96 4.25 -8.40 10.98
N LEU A 97 5.36 -7.73 11.35
CA LEU A 97 5.63 -7.23 12.70
C LEU A 97 4.49 -6.38 13.27
N ASP A 98 4.02 -5.38 12.56
CA ASP A 98 2.95 -4.52 13.02
C ASP A 98 1.56 -5.17 12.95
N THR A 99 1.34 -6.11 12.03
CA THR A 99 0.10 -6.89 11.98
C THR A 99 -0.02 -7.81 13.19
N LEU A 100 1.08 -8.46 13.59
CA LEU A 100 1.14 -9.25 14.82
C LEU A 100 0.81 -8.39 16.05
N TYR A 101 1.41 -7.19 16.14
CA TYR A 101 1.09 -6.23 17.20
C TYR A 101 -0.37 -5.83 17.20
N LEU A 102 -0.91 -5.43 16.06
CA LEU A 102 -2.30 -4.98 15.93
C LEU A 102 -3.30 -6.07 16.31
N MET A 103 -3.04 -7.31 15.94
CA MET A 103 -3.88 -8.48 16.24
C MET A 103 -3.66 -9.03 17.65
N GLU A 104 -2.82 -8.41 18.48
CA GLU A 104 -2.50 -8.82 19.85
C GLU A 104 -1.92 -10.25 19.91
N LEU A 105 -1.05 -10.59 18.95
CA LEU A 105 -0.33 -11.86 18.84
C LEU A 105 1.08 -11.69 19.39
N ASP A 106 1.18 -11.42 20.70
CA ASP A 106 2.40 -10.94 21.35
C ASP A 106 3.52 -12.01 21.38
N GLU A 107 3.18 -13.28 21.57
CA GLU A 107 4.17 -14.38 21.56
C GLU A 107 4.80 -14.56 20.17
N GLU A 108 3.98 -14.45 19.13
CA GLU A 108 4.41 -14.50 17.73
C GLU A 108 5.25 -13.28 17.37
N LEU A 109 4.86 -12.10 17.84
CA LEU A 109 5.63 -10.86 17.67
C LEU A 109 6.99 -10.95 18.34
N ASP A 110 7.06 -11.43 19.59
CA ASP A 110 8.31 -11.62 20.30
C ASP A 110 9.24 -12.61 19.58
N ALA A 111 8.69 -13.67 18.99
CA ALA A 111 9.46 -14.62 18.19
C ALA A 111 10.00 -13.97 16.90
N ALA A 112 9.20 -13.16 16.24
CA ALA A 112 9.59 -12.41 15.05
C ALA A 112 10.70 -11.37 15.35
N VAL A 113 10.58 -10.62 16.46
CA VAL A 113 11.60 -9.66 16.90
C VAL A 113 12.90 -10.37 17.27
N ARG A 114 12.84 -11.53 17.95
CA ARG A 114 14.03 -12.35 18.23
C ARG A 114 14.73 -12.78 16.95
N TRP A 115 13.98 -13.26 15.96
CA TRP A 115 14.57 -13.64 14.67
C TRP A 115 15.28 -12.46 13.99
N VAL A 116 14.67 -11.26 13.98
CA VAL A 116 15.31 -10.05 13.43
C VAL A 116 16.60 -9.69 14.18
N ARG A 117 16.63 -9.90 15.50
CA ARG A 117 17.81 -9.62 16.33
C ARG A 117 18.94 -10.59 16.06
N ASP A 118 18.63 -11.89 16.04
CA ASP A 118 19.61 -12.97 16.15
C ASP A 118 20.00 -13.57 14.77
N ASP A 119 19.07 -13.58 13.80
CA ASP A 119 19.21 -14.34 12.55
C ASP A 119 19.23 -13.46 11.28
N LEU A 120 18.71 -12.22 11.32
CA LEU A 120 18.68 -11.35 10.13
C LEU A 120 20.07 -10.88 9.74
N VAL A 121 20.58 -11.35 8.58
CA VAL A 121 21.85 -10.94 8.01
C VAL A 121 21.62 -10.02 6.81
N LEU A 122 21.93 -8.73 6.97
CA LEU A 122 21.75 -7.70 5.93
C LEU A 122 22.96 -7.57 5.02
N GLU A 123 24.14 -8.03 5.44
CA GLU A 123 25.35 -8.02 4.62
C GLU A 123 25.35 -9.19 3.64
N GLN A 124 24.77 -8.97 2.48
CA GLN A 124 24.66 -9.96 1.41
C GLN A 124 25.49 -9.50 0.20
N ASP A 125 26.39 -10.35 -0.29
CA ASP A 125 27.16 -10.08 -1.53
C ASP A 125 26.30 -10.41 -2.77
N ALA A 126 25.20 -9.69 -2.90
CA ALA A 126 24.27 -9.83 -3.99
C ALA A 126 23.54 -8.51 -4.26
N PRO A 127 23.16 -8.22 -5.52
CA PRO A 127 22.33 -7.07 -5.83
C PRO A 127 20.89 -7.31 -5.36
N VAL A 128 20.34 -6.34 -4.63
CA VAL A 128 18.92 -6.30 -4.28
C VAL A 128 18.23 -5.12 -4.96
N GLN A 129 16.95 -5.27 -5.23
CA GLN A 129 16.13 -4.19 -5.76
C GLN A 129 15.86 -3.16 -4.65
N VAL A 130 16.28 -1.91 -4.89
CA VAL A 130 16.27 -0.84 -3.90
C VAL A 130 14.84 -0.53 -3.44
N PHE A 131 13.90 -0.44 -4.38
CA PHE A 131 12.49 -0.18 -4.14
C PHE A 131 11.88 -1.21 -3.17
N GLU A 132 11.94 -2.49 -3.52
CA GLU A 132 11.36 -3.57 -2.71
C GLU A 132 11.98 -3.64 -1.30
N ALA A 133 13.30 -3.41 -1.20
CA ALA A 133 13.98 -3.39 0.10
C ALA A 133 13.52 -2.22 0.98
N ILE A 134 13.23 -1.05 0.39
CA ILE A 134 12.75 0.11 1.15
C ILE A 134 11.32 -0.09 1.63
N ILE A 135 10.39 -0.36 0.72
CA ILE A 135 8.97 -0.40 1.07
C ILE A 135 8.63 -1.55 2.02
N ARG A 136 9.27 -2.72 1.84
CA ARG A 136 8.98 -3.94 2.61
C ARG A 136 9.85 -4.05 3.86
N LEU A 137 11.18 -4.05 3.69
CA LEU A 137 12.06 -4.33 4.82
C LEU A 137 12.31 -3.09 5.69
N VAL A 138 12.67 -1.94 5.11
CA VAL A 138 12.82 -0.71 5.92
C VAL A 138 11.48 -0.32 6.52
N GLY A 139 10.40 -0.36 5.75
CA GLY A 139 9.04 -0.06 6.20
C GLY A 139 8.58 -0.97 7.34
N GLY A 140 8.71 -2.28 7.18
CA GLY A 140 8.32 -3.27 8.20
C GLY A 140 9.15 -3.15 9.49
N LEU A 141 10.47 -2.95 9.38
CA LEU A 141 11.33 -2.72 10.56
C LEU A 141 10.97 -1.43 11.30
N LEU A 142 10.68 -0.33 10.59
CA LEU A 142 10.25 0.93 11.20
C LEU A 142 8.88 0.80 11.87
N SER A 143 7.95 0.16 11.22
CA SER A 143 6.60 -0.12 11.74
C SER A 143 6.68 -1.00 12.98
N GLY A 144 7.49 -2.08 12.94
CA GLY A 144 7.79 -2.93 14.09
C GLY A 144 8.40 -2.16 15.26
N HIS A 145 9.38 -1.27 14.99
CA HIS A 145 9.94 -0.39 16.02
C HIS A 145 8.90 0.52 16.64
N LEU A 146 8.05 1.12 15.82
CA LEU A 146 6.98 2.00 16.32
C LEU A 146 5.96 1.24 17.18
N ALA A 147 5.71 -0.03 16.86
CA ALA A 147 4.80 -0.89 17.60
C ALA A 147 5.40 -1.36 18.94
N THR A 148 6.65 -1.83 18.93
CA THR A 148 7.28 -2.52 20.09
C THR A 148 8.15 -1.60 20.93
N LYS A 149 8.67 -0.51 20.34
CA LYS A 149 9.74 0.36 20.89
C LYS A 149 11.09 -0.38 21.04
N ASP A 150 11.23 -1.56 20.49
CA ASP A 150 12.51 -2.29 20.53
C ASP A 150 13.53 -1.58 19.62
N PRO A 151 14.69 -1.14 20.17
CA PRO A 151 15.68 -0.39 19.41
C PRO A 151 16.37 -1.21 18.32
N VAL A 152 16.40 -2.55 18.44
CA VAL A 152 17.05 -3.40 17.44
C VAL A 152 16.40 -3.23 16.06
N LEU A 153 15.09 -3.07 16.01
CA LEU A 153 14.36 -2.89 14.75
C LEU A 153 14.74 -1.57 14.04
N LEU A 154 14.90 -0.50 14.82
CA LEU A 154 15.38 0.78 14.27
C LEU A 154 16.84 0.68 13.81
N ASP A 155 17.69 0.00 14.56
CA ASP A 155 19.10 -0.20 14.20
C ASP A 155 19.23 -1.01 12.91
N ARG A 156 18.44 -2.07 12.73
CA ARG A 156 18.38 -2.86 11.50
C ARG A 156 17.82 -2.05 10.32
N ALA A 157 16.77 -1.24 10.54
CA ALA A 157 16.23 -0.34 9.50
C ALA A 157 17.30 0.67 9.04
N ARG A 158 18.06 1.25 9.99
CA ARG A 158 19.15 2.18 9.70
C ARG A 158 20.28 1.49 8.94
N GLU A 159 20.72 0.31 9.40
CA GLU A 159 21.76 -0.47 8.73
C GLU A 159 21.38 -0.76 7.27
N LEU A 160 20.17 -1.27 7.03
CA LEU A 160 19.71 -1.55 5.67
C LEU A 160 19.64 -0.27 4.83
N ALA A 161 19.06 0.81 5.35
CA ALA A 161 18.97 2.06 4.63
C ALA A 161 20.35 2.64 4.27
N ASP A 162 21.35 2.50 5.14
CA ASP A 162 22.73 2.93 4.87
C ASP A 162 23.37 2.11 3.74
N ARG A 163 23.08 0.80 3.67
CA ARG A 163 23.51 -0.06 2.58
C ARG A 163 22.80 0.24 1.24
N LEU A 164 21.58 0.78 1.29
CA LEU A 164 20.82 1.19 0.10
C LEU A 164 21.18 2.58 -0.43
N LEU A 165 21.68 3.49 0.42
CA LEU A 165 22.00 4.87 0.05
C LEU A 165 22.95 5.03 -1.16
N PRO A 166 23.92 4.16 -1.43
CA PRO A 166 24.75 4.25 -2.62
C PRO A 166 23.97 4.33 -3.93
N ALA A 167 22.79 3.70 -4.02
CA ALA A 167 21.93 3.79 -5.20
C ALA A 167 21.52 5.23 -5.51
N PHE A 168 21.27 6.05 -4.49
CA PHE A 168 20.88 7.46 -4.60
C PHE A 168 22.07 8.38 -4.77
N THR A 169 23.16 8.16 -4.00
CA THR A 169 24.27 9.09 -3.90
C THR A 169 25.26 8.99 -5.06
N ARG A 170 25.33 7.81 -5.72
CA ARG A 170 26.14 7.61 -6.91
C ARG A 170 25.45 8.05 -8.21
N SER A 171 24.14 8.30 -8.15
CA SER A 171 23.37 8.80 -9.30
C SER A 171 23.59 10.30 -9.50
N PRO A 172 23.95 10.74 -10.72
CA PRO A 172 24.13 12.17 -11.02
C PRO A 172 22.84 13.00 -10.88
N THR A 173 21.69 12.39 -11.20
CA THR A 173 20.40 13.05 -11.14
C THR A 173 19.78 13.05 -9.74
N GLY A 174 20.19 12.10 -8.90
CA GLY A 174 19.58 11.81 -7.60
C GLY A 174 18.44 10.77 -7.67
N ALA A 175 17.97 10.41 -8.86
CA ALA A 175 17.09 9.25 -9.03
C ALA A 175 17.91 7.97 -8.78
N PRO A 176 17.46 7.02 -7.94
CA PRO A 176 18.28 5.88 -7.56
C PRO A 176 18.50 4.91 -8.72
N TYR A 177 19.67 4.26 -8.74
CA TYR A 177 19.86 3.04 -9.50
C TYR A 177 18.90 1.96 -9.00
N ARG A 178 18.50 1.06 -9.90
CA ARG A 178 17.51 0.03 -9.61
C ARG A 178 17.99 -0.99 -8.58
N TYR A 179 19.28 -1.34 -8.62
CA TYR A 179 19.87 -2.36 -7.76
C TYR A 179 21.12 -1.84 -7.04
N VAL A 180 21.33 -2.36 -5.83
CA VAL A 180 22.55 -2.17 -5.06
C VAL A 180 23.00 -3.50 -4.44
N ASN A 181 24.29 -3.77 -4.47
CA ASN A 181 24.87 -4.88 -3.73
C ASN A 181 25.01 -4.48 -2.27
N LEU A 182 24.38 -5.22 -1.36
CA LEU A 182 24.31 -4.86 0.06
C LEU A 182 25.64 -4.96 0.81
N SER A 183 26.60 -5.76 0.33
CA SER A 183 27.94 -5.86 0.91
C SER A 183 28.88 -4.77 0.38
N THR A 184 28.96 -4.62 -0.95
CA THR A 184 29.97 -3.77 -1.60
C THR A 184 29.47 -2.35 -1.90
N GLY A 185 28.16 -2.12 -1.89
CA GLY A 185 27.54 -0.89 -2.34
C GLY A 185 27.64 -0.66 -3.86
N ALA A 186 28.03 -1.65 -4.66
CA ALA A 186 28.03 -1.55 -6.11
C ALA A 186 26.59 -1.37 -6.63
N VAL A 187 26.41 -0.44 -7.60
CA VAL A 187 25.10 -0.10 -8.15
C VAL A 187 24.97 -0.57 -9.59
N SER A 188 23.72 -0.92 -9.99
CA SER A 188 23.41 -1.33 -11.37
C SER A 188 21.95 -1.01 -11.72
N GLY A 189 21.59 -1.15 -13.03
CA GLY A 189 20.24 -0.84 -13.48
C GLY A 189 20.02 0.66 -13.60
N LYS A 190 20.69 1.30 -14.59
CA LYS A 190 20.55 2.74 -14.88
C LYS A 190 19.23 3.14 -15.50
N GLU A 191 18.50 2.21 -16.07
CA GLU A 191 17.10 2.40 -16.43
C GLU A 191 16.23 1.98 -15.24
N ASN A 192 15.45 2.91 -14.74
CA ASN A 192 14.60 2.64 -13.58
C ASN A 192 13.18 3.16 -13.78
N HIS A 193 12.24 2.55 -13.09
CA HIS A 193 10.81 2.82 -13.17
C HIS A 193 10.37 3.88 -12.15
N LEU A 194 9.26 4.58 -12.42
CA LEU A 194 8.87 5.70 -11.59
C LEU A 194 8.52 5.31 -10.15
N ALA A 195 7.75 4.25 -9.96
CA ALA A 195 7.45 3.76 -8.62
C ALA A 195 8.76 3.43 -7.88
N GLU A 196 9.68 2.71 -8.53
CA GLU A 196 10.97 2.34 -7.96
C GLU A 196 11.88 3.53 -7.64
N ILE A 197 11.73 4.66 -8.36
CA ILE A 197 12.47 5.90 -8.09
C ILE A 197 11.87 6.67 -6.93
N GLY A 198 10.55 6.81 -6.87
CA GLY A 198 9.89 7.79 -6.02
C GLY A 198 9.30 7.23 -4.73
N THR A 199 9.04 5.93 -4.66
CA THR A 199 8.36 5.31 -3.52
C THR A 199 9.34 4.99 -2.40
N CYS A 200 9.83 6.03 -1.73
CA CYS A 200 10.82 5.92 -0.63
C CYS A 200 10.71 7.03 0.41
N ILE A 201 9.91 8.08 0.18
CA ILE A 201 9.88 9.26 1.06
C ILE A 201 9.22 8.97 2.41
N THR A 202 8.30 8.03 2.49
CA THR A 202 7.62 7.65 3.73
C THR A 202 8.58 6.96 4.69
N GLU A 203 9.29 5.93 4.26
CA GLU A 203 10.23 5.14 5.05
C GLU A 203 11.48 5.96 5.37
N PHE A 204 12.08 6.57 4.37
CA PHE A 204 13.28 7.38 4.55
C PHE A 204 13.00 8.66 5.36
N GLY A 205 11.81 9.21 5.25
CA GLY A 205 11.38 10.34 6.05
C GLY A 205 11.18 9.94 7.52
N GLU A 206 10.54 8.81 7.77
CA GLU A 206 10.34 8.30 9.13
C GLU A 206 11.67 7.91 9.77
N LEU A 207 12.55 7.24 9.04
CA LEU A 207 13.90 6.94 9.50
C LEU A 207 14.68 8.23 9.83
N SER A 208 14.55 9.27 8.99
CA SER A 208 15.16 10.58 9.27
C SER A 208 14.62 11.21 10.55
N ARG A 209 13.32 11.08 10.81
CA ARG A 209 12.66 11.60 12.02
C ARG A 209 13.13 10.87 13.28
N LEU A 210 13.20 9.54 13.23
CA LEU A 210 13.57 8.70 14.36
C LEU A 210 15.07 8.80 14.72
N THR A 211 15.92 8.95 13.71
CA THR A 211 17.38 9.04 13.90
C THR A 211 17.92 10.46 14.02
N GLY A 212 17.11 11.49 13.71
CA GLY A 212 17.56 12.88 13.59
C GLY A 212 18.45 13.16 12.36
N ASN A 213 18.69 12.17 11.49
CA ASN A 213 19.59 12.30 10.34
C ASN A 213 18.81 12.50 9.03
N ARG A 214 18.85 13.71 8.50
CA ARG A 214 18.10 14.09 7.29
C ARG A 214 18.64 13.51 5.98
N LYS A 215 19.75 12.76 5.98
CA LYS A 215 20.35 12.23 4.74
C LYS A 215 19.37 11.37 3.94
N TYR A 216 18.55 10.56 4.61
CA TYR A 216 17.57 9.68 3.99
C TYR A 216 16.43 10.48 3.33
N TYR A 217 15.79 11.38 4.10
CA TYR A 217 14.76 12.27 3.58
C TYR A 217 15.23 13.07 2.36
N ASN A 218 16.44 13.62 2.46
CA ASN A 218 17.02 14.42 1.38
C ASN A 218 17.30 13.57 0.12
N ALA A 219 17.71 12.32 0.27
CA ALA A 219 17.89 11.39 -0.86
C ALA A 219 16.56 11.11 -1.54
N ALA A 220 15.53 10.74 -0.78
CA ALA A 220 14.19 10.45 -1.29
C ALA A 220 13.55 11.69 -1.96
N LYS A 221 13.64 12.87 -1.35
CA LYS A 221 13.10 14.10 -1.93
C LYS A 221 13.77 14.47 -3.26
N ARG A 222 15.09 14.28 -3.37
CA ARG A 222 15.81 14.51 -4.64
C ARG A 222 15.37 13.54 -5.74
N ALA A 223 15.11 12.28 -5.38
CA ALA A 223 14.61 11.29 -6.34
C ALA A 223 13.24 11.69 -6.90
N LEU A 224 12.32 12.12 -6.05
CA LEU A 224 11.00 12.65 -6.47
C LEU A 224 11.13 13.89 -7.34
N LEU A 225 12.02 14.84 -6.97
CA LEU A 225 12.27 16.05 -7.74
C LEU A 225 12.82 15.72 -9.13
N ALA A 226 13.77 14.78 -9.23
CA ALA A 226 14.36 14.37 -10.50
C ALA A 226 13.31 13.89 -11.51
N VAL A 227 12.26 13.20 -11.04
CA VAL A 227 11.12 12.79 -11.90
C VAL A 227 10.21 13.98 -12.21
N TYR A 228 9.84 14.75 -11.18
CA TYR A 228 8.88 15.86 -11.35
C TYR A 228 9.37 16.93 -12.33
N ASP A 229 10.66 17.26 -12.32
CA ASP A 229 11.27 18.25 -13.20
C ASP A 229 11.24 17.84 -14.69
N HIS A 230 11.15 16.53 -14.95
CA HIS A 230 11.07 15.98 -16.31
C HIS A 230 9.63 15.74 -16.81
N ARG A 231 8.59 16.19 -16.06
CA ARG A 231 7.21 16.07 -16.48
C ARG A 231 6.96 16.80 -17.81
N SER A 232 6.00 16.31 -18.58
CA SER A 232 5.59 16.95 -19.82
C SER A 232 4.85 18.28 -19.59
N ARG A 233 4.64 19.05 -20.66
CA ARG A 233 3.79 20.27 -20.61
C ARG A 233 2.33 19.99 -20.25
N LEU A 234 1.89 18.73 -20.36
CA LEU A 234 0.57 18.27 -19.93
C LEU A 234 0.53 17.87 -18.45
N ASN A 235 1.64 18.00 -17.72
CA ASN A 235 1.84 17.50 -16.36
C ASN A 235 1.62 15.99 -16.27
N LEU A 236 2.07 15.25 -17.30
CA LEU A 236 2.09 13.80 -17.33
C LEU A 236 3.53 13.31 -17.22
N LEU A 237 3.69 12.10 -16.68
CA LEU A 237 4.95 11.40 -16.52
C LEU A 237 5.00 10.19 -17.47
N GLY A 238 6.20 9.77 -17.83
CA GLY A 238 6.43 8.48 -18.49
C GLY A 238 6.47 7.32 -17.52
N THR A 239 6.92 6.17 -17.97
CA THR A 239 7.01 4.94 -17.13
C THR A 239 8.40 4.68 -16.58
N SER A 240 9.44 5.09 -17.29
CA SER A 240 10.84 4.83 -16.92
C SER A 240 11.78 5.91 -17.44
N MET A 241 12.91 6.06 -16.73
CA MET A 241 13.95 7.02 -17.11
C MET A 241 15.35 6.45 -16.87
N ASN A 242 16.32 7.00 -17.59
CA ASN A 242 17.73 6.77 -17.31
C ASN A 242 18.15 7.67 -16.14
N VAL A 243 18.53 7.06 -15.01
CA VAL A 243 18.88 7.78 -13.77
C VAL A 243 20.22 8.55 -13.86
N GLU A 244 21.04 8.28 -14.86
CA GLU A 244 22.30 9.02 -15.08
C GLU A 244 22.08 10.31 -15.86
N THR A 245 21.11 10.33 -16.79
CA THR A 245 20.89 11.45 -17.72
C THR A 245 19.56 12.20 -17.48
N GLY A 246 18.61 11.61 -16.78
CA GLY A 246 17.26 12.13 -16.64
C GLY A 246 16.37 11.91 -17.88
N ALA A 247 16.86 11.29 -18.93
CA ALA A 247 16.10 11.07 -20.15
C ALA A 247 15.03 9.99 -19.96
N TRP A 248 13.82 10.24 -20.44
CA TRP A 248 12.75 9.26 -20.50
C TRP A 248 13.12 8.08 -21.41
N THR A 249 13.00 6.86 -20.91
CA THR A 249 13.12 5.62 -21.70
C THR A 249 11.76 5.00 -22.00
N GLY A 250 10.73 5.32 -21.20
CA GLY A 250 9.34 4.99 -21.45
C GLY A 250 8.47 6.25 -21.39
N THR A 251 7.70 6.55 -22.45
CA THR A 251 6.92 7.79 -22.58
C THR A 251 5.40 7.60 -22.46
N THR A 252 4.95 6.40 -22.14
CA THR A 252 3.55 6.13 -21.84
C THR A 252 3.19 6.70 -20.46
N ALA A 253 2.16 7.55 -20.41
CA ALA A 253 1.57 7.99 -19.16
C ALA A 253 0.47 7.02 -18.75
N THR A 254 0.52 6.56 -17.51
CA THR A 254 -0.40 5.58 -16.93
C THR A 254 -0.47 5.74 -15.41
N LEU A 255 -1.42 5.06 -14.79
CA LEU A 255 -1.45 4.77 -13.33
C LEU A 255 -1.07 3.31 -13.03
N ASP A 256 -0.92 2.48 -14.08
CA ASP A 256 -0.53 1.08 -13.92
C ASP A 256 0.94 0.96 -13.48
N PRO A 257 1.35 -0.18 -12.94
CA PRO A 257 2.77 -0.47 -12.82
C PRO A 257 3.48 -0.24 -14.17
N PRO A 258 4.66 0.34 -14.14
CA PRO A 258 5.52 0.60 -12.98
C PRO A 258 5.51 2.09 -12.52
N VAL A 259 4.35 2.73 -12.46
CA VAL A 259 4.23 4.16 -12.07
C VAL A 259 3.50 4.36 -10.75
N ASP A 260 2.48 3.59 -10.51
CA ASP A 260 1.48 3.54 -9.43
C ASP A 260 1.79 4.33 -8.15
N SER A 261 2.54 3.78 -7.22
CA SER A 261 2.84 4.36 -5.90
C SER A 261 3.70 5.64 -5.93
N PHE A 262 4.25 6.03 -7.09
CA PHE A 262 4.89 7.33 -7.25
C PHE A 262 3.96 8.49 -6.89
N TYR A 263 2.70 8.44 -7.33
CA TYR A 263 1.70 9.48 -7.01
C TYR A 263 1.31 9.45 -5.54
N GLU A 264 1.18 8.27 -4.99
CA GLU A 264 0.83 8.07 -3.59
C GLU A 264 1.87 8.74 -2.68
N TYR A 265 3.16 8.47 -2.89
CA TYR A 265 4.24 8.97 -2.04
C TYR A 265 4.45 10.48 -2.12
N LEU A 266 4.02 11.14 -3.17
CA LEU A 266 3.93 12.60 -3.19
C LEU A 266 2.90 13.14 -2.17
N TRP A 267 1.71 12.52 -2.13
CA TRP A 267 0.68 12.88 -1.17
C TRP A 267 1.10 12.54 0.25
N ASP A 268 1.69 11.38 0.42
CA ASP A 268 2.14 10.85 1.70
C ASP A 268 3.23 11.70 2.35
N GLY A 269 4.20 12.14 1.58
CA GLY A 269 5.23 13.04 2.05
C GLY A 269 4.68 14.39 2.53
N TRP A 270 3.59 14.86 1.93
CA TRP A 270 2.84 16.00 2.44
C TRP A 270 2.11 15.68 3.76
N GLU A 271 1.37 14.60 3.83
CA GLU A 271 0.58 14.23 5.01
C GLU A 271 1.47 13.92 6.22
N LEU A 272 2.59 13.21 6.03
CA LEU A 272 3.50 12.83 7.11
C LEU A 272 4.39 13.98 7.58
N TYR A 273 4.96 14.74 6.65
CA TYR A 273 6.04 15.71 6.95
C TYR A 273 5.64 17.16 6.73
N GLY A 274 4.46 17.43 6.17
CA GLY A 274 3.99 18.78 5.87
C GLY A 274 4.77 19.45 4.72
N ASP A 275 5.41 18.66 3.84
CA ASP A 275 6.21 19.17 2.73
C ASP A 275 5.33 19.76 1.62
N LYS A 276 5.34 21.09 1.52
CA LYS A 276 4.49 21.84 0.58
C LYS A 276 4.86 21.60 -0.88
N ASP A 277 6.13 21.29 -1.17
CA ASP A 277 6.54 20.99 -2.54
C ASP A 277 5.88 19.69 -3.01
N LEU A 278 5.92 18.65 -2.19
CA LEU A 278 5.30 17.36 -2.50
C LEU A 278 3.80 17.49 -2.72
N ARG A 279 3.11 18.30 -1.89
CA ARG A 279 1.70 18.63 -2.12
C ARG A 279 1.47 19.32 -3.47
N THR A 280 2.33 20.29 -3.80
CA THR A 280 2.22 21.03 -5.07
C THR A 280 2.46 20.09 -6.25
N TRP A 281 3.46 19.21 -6.16
CA TRP A 281 3.77 18.23 -7.21
C TRP A 281 2.63 17.25 -7.39
N TYR A 282 2.10 16.69 -6.32
CA TYR A 282 0.93 15.82 -6.34
C TYR A 282 -0.26 16.51 -7.02
N THR A 283 -0.62 17.71 -6.57
CA THR A 283 -1.79 18.44 -7.11
C THR A 283 -1.63 18.74 -8.61
N THR A 284 -0.42 19.12 -9.03
CA THR A 284 -0.10 19.41 -10.43
C THR A 284 -0.24 18.17 -11.30
N LEU A 285 0.36 17.05 -10.88
CA LEU A 285 0.36 15.81 -11.62
C LEU A 285 -1.03 15.15 -11.64
N THR A 286 -1.73 15.13 -10.50
CA THR A 286 -3.09 14.60 -10.41
C THR A 286 -4.08 15.38 -11.29
N ALA A 287 -3.93 16.71 -11.40
CA ALA A 287 -4.72 17.50 -12.37
C ALA A 287 -4.44 17.07 -13.82
N GLY A 288 -3.18 16.77 -14.16
CA GLY A 288 -2.80 16.21 -15.46
C GLY A 288 -3.45 14.84 -15.71
N VAL A 289 -3.35 13.93 -14.75
CA VAL A 289 -3.96 12.59 -14.79
C VAL A 289 -5.48 12.68 -14.99
N LEU A 290 -6.17 13.44 -14.15
CA LEU A 290 -7.63 13.59 -14.22
C LEU A 290 -8.07 14.20 -15.56
N ARG A 291 -7.28 15.12 -16.14
CA ARG A 291 -7.62 15.77 -17.40
C ARG A 291 -7.35 14.90 -18.62
N HIS A 292 -6.26 14.14 -18.64
CA HIS A 292 -5.75 13.49 -19.85
C HIS A 292 -5.89 11.97 -19.85
N LEU A 293 -5.89 11.32 -18.67
CA LEU A 293 -5.99 9.87 -18.58
C LEU A 293 -7.40 9.40 -18.21
N SER A 294 -8.22 10.23 -17.51
CA SER A 294 -9.55 9.79 -17.11
C SER A 294 -10.46 9.56 -18.33
N GLU A 295 -11.19 8.45 -18.31
CA GLU A 295 -12.18 8.07 -19.34
C GLU A 295 -13.45 7.55 -18.68
N ARG A 296 -14.62 8.08 -19.10
CA ARG A 296 -15.90 7.51 -18.70
C ARG A 296 -16.41 6.56 -19.78
N ARG A 297 -16.58 5.29 -19.38
CA ARG A 297 -17.08 4.24 -20.24
C ARG A 297 -18.22 3.49 -19.57
N SER A 298 -19.38 3.39 -20.24
CA SER A 298 -20.56 2.70 -19.68
C SER A 298 -20.92 3.17 -18.26
N GLY A 299 -20.85 4.49 -18.02
CA GLY A 299 -21.11 5.10 -16.70
C GLY A 299 -20.02 4.90 -15.64
N ARG A 300 -18.89 4.25 -15.96
CA ARG A 300 -17.79 3.98 -15.06
C ARG A 300 -16.59 4.87 -15.36
N LEU A 301 -15.84 5.25 -14.32
CA LEU A 301 -14.59 5.98 -14.44
C LEU A 301 -13.43 4.99 -14.58
N TRP A 302 -12.58 5.19 -15.57
CA TRP A 302 -11.35 4.46 -15.83
C TRP A 302 -10.21 5.42 -16.11
N PHE A 303 -8.98 4.94 -16.09
CA PHE A 303 -7.80 5.70 -16.47
C PHE A 303 -7.07 4.99 -17.61
N ARG A 304 -7.10 5.60 -18.82
CA ARG A 304 -6.46 5.07 -20.00
C ARG A 304 -4.95 5.34 -20.00
N GLN A 305 -4.24 4.62 -20.83
CA GLN A 305 -2.86 4.93 -21.15
C GLN A 305 -2.81 5.99 -22.26
N ALA A 306 -1.82 6.88 -22.21
CA ALA A 306 -1.64 7.93 -23.18
C ALA A 306 -0.15 8.24 -23.42
N ASP A 307 0.19 8.81 -24.55
CA ASP A 307 1.50 9.41 -24.73
C ASP A 307 1.63 10.65 -23.83
N MET A 308 2.67 10.73 -23.03
CA MET A 308 2.84 11.80 -22.02
C MET A 308 2.98 13.19 -22.64
N ARG A 309 3.43 13.32 -23.89
CA ARG A 309 3.71 14.60 -24.56
C ARG A 309 2.49 15.14 -25.26
N THR A 310 1.70 14.26 -25.88
CA THR A 310 0.55 14.63 -26.73
C THR A 310 -0.79 14.41 -26.04
N GLY A 311 -0.87 13.56 -25.04
CA GLY A 311 -2.11 13.12 -24.41
C GLY A 311 -2.94 12.17 -25.27
N ALA A 312 -2.42 11.74 -26.43
CA ALA A 312 -3.10 10.79 -27.31
C ALA A 312 -3.20 9.42 -26.63
N ALA A 313 -4.39 8.80 -26.67
CA ALA A 313 -4.61 7.48 -26.09
C ALA A 313 -3.73 6.42 -26.77
N THR A 314 -3.03 5.61 -25.98
CA THR A 314 -2.18 4.50 -26.44
C THR A 314 -2.70 3.15 -26.01
N GLY A 315 -3.56 3.10 -24.99
CA GLY A 315 -4.11 1.84 -24.47
C GLY A 315 -5.30 2.06 -23.53
N HIS A 316 -5.93 0.94 -23.15
CA HIS A 316 -7.06 0.89 -22.23
C HIS A 316 -7.03 -0.39 -21.36
N ALA A 317 -5.85 -0.87 -21.11
CA ALA A 317 -5.60 -1.86 -20.07
C ALA A 317 -5.57 -1.19 -18.70
N GLN A 318 -5.93 -1.95 -17.66
CA GLN A 318 -5.77 -1.56 -16.27
C GLN A 318 -5.28 -2.75 -15.45
N SER A 319 -4.25 -2.54 -14.64
CA SER A 319 -3.84 -3.48 -13.59
C SER A 319 -4.72 -3.35 -12.36
N GLU A 320 -4.91 -4.44 -11.64
CA GLU A 320 -5.63 -4.44 -10.36
C GLU A 320 -4.92 -3.57 -9.32
N LEU A 321 -3.58 -3.48 -9.37
CA LEU A 321 -2.82 -2.59 -8.50
C LEU A 321 -3.37 -1.16 -8.52
N THR A 322 -3.81 -0.65 -9.67
CA THR A 322 -4.34 0.73 -9.76
C THR A 322 -5.60 0.96 -8.93
N SER A 323 -6.23 -0.08 -8.42
CA SER A 323 -7.42 0.06 -7.58
C SER A 323 -7.15 0.83 -6.28
N PHE A 324 -5.89 0.90 -5.79
CA PHE A 324 -5.47 1.74 -4.66
C PHE A 324 -5.75 3.23 -4.90
N TYR A 325 -5.67 3.67 -6.17
CA TYR A 325 -5.80 5.09 -6.52
C TYR A 325 -7.17 5.68 -6.14
N ALA A 326 -8.20 4.85 -5.99
CA ALA A 326 -9.49 5.29 -5.49
C ALA A 326 -9.43 5.79 -4.04
N GLY A 327 -8.69 5.10 -3.19
CA GLY A 327 -8.38 5.52 -1.81
C GLY A 327 -7.57 6.81 -1.78
N LEU A 328 -6.52 6.91 -2.58
CA LEU A 328 -5.66 8.09 -2.70
C LEU A 328 -6.44 9.33 -3.18
N LEU A 329 -7.29 9.19 -4.20
CA LEU A 329 -8.17 10.27 -4.66
C LEU A 329 -9.07 10.78 -3.53
N ALA A 330 -9.67 9.88 -2.75
CA ALA A 330 -10.52 10.27 -1.63
C ALA A 330 -9.73 11.00 -0.54
N GLN A 331 -8.56 10.50 -0.18
CA GLN A 331 -7.68 11.13 0.82
C GLN A 331 -7.25 12.54 0.42
N SER A 332 -7.00 12.76 -0.87
CA SER A 332 -6.57 14.04 -1.42
C SER A 332 -7.70 15.01 -1.75
N GLY A 333 -8.96 14.64 -1.44
CA GLY A 333 -10.14 15.50 -1.59
C GLY A 333 -10.93 15.30 -2.88
N HIS A 334 -10.49 14.39 -3.78
CA HIS A 334 -11.21 13.98 -4.99
C HIS A 334 -12.18 12.82 -4.71
N ILE A 335 -13.05 13.00 -3.68
CA ILE A 335 -13.90 11.92 -3.15
C ILE A 335 -14.81 11.34 -4.23
N ALA A 336 -15.42 12.20 -5.06
CA ALA A 336 -16.37 11.75 -6.09
C ALA A 336 -15.69 10.89 -7.17
N GLU A 337 -14.48 11.25 -7.58
CA GLU A 337 -13.66 10.48 -8.51
C GLU A 337 -13.19 9.17 -7.88
N GLY A 338 -12.75 9.20 -6.61
CA GLY A 338 -12.36 8.01 -5.84
C GLY A 338 -13.51 7.01 -5.74
N GLU A 339 -14.70 7.45 -5.33
CA GLU A 339 -15.90 6.61 -5.27
C GLU A 339 -16.28 6.04 -6.65
N ALA A 340 -16.22 6.88 -7.69
CA ALA A 340 -16.54 6.45 -9.05
C ALA A 340 -15.55 5.38 -9.55
N TYR A 341 -14.26 5.55 -9.28
CA TYR A 341 -13.24 4.60 -9.70
C TYR A 341 -13.31 3.29 -8.90
N HIS A 342 -13.53 3.35 -7.60
CA HIS A 342 -13.79 2.14 -6.79
C HIS A 342 -15.04 1.38 -7.24
N ASN A 343 -16.09 2.09 -7.69
CA ASN A 343 -17.28 1.47 -8.27
C ASN A 343 -16.96 0.73 -9.59
N SER A 344 -15.98 1.20 -10.37
CA SER A 344 -15.52 0.53 -11.58
C SER A 344 -14.87 -0.82 -11.25
N TRP A 345 -13.97 -0.87 -10.26
CA TRP A 345 -13.36 -2.10 -9.76
C TRP A 345 -14.38 -3.04 -9.09
N THR A 346 -15.36 -2.49 -8.37
CA THR A 346 -16.48 -3.30 -7.84
C THR A 346 -17.26 -3.99 -8.97
N ALA A 347 -17.37 -3.36 -10.14
CA ALA A 347 -18.03 -3.98 -11.29
C ALA A 347 -17.18 -5.10 -11.93
N VAL A 348 -15.84 -5.01 -11.87
CA VAL A 348 -14.95 -6.13 -12.25
C VAL A 348 -15.26 -7.38 -11.44
N LEU A 349 -15.45 -7.21 -10.12
CA LEU A 349 -15.82 -8.32 -9.22
C LEU A 349 -17.19 -8.96 -9.52
N ARG A 350 -18.06 -8.30 -10.29
CA ARG A 350 -19.32 -8.90 -10.78
C ARG A 350 -19.09 -9.79 -12.01
N SER A 351 -18.09 -9.44 -12.84
CA SER A 351 -17.71 -10.20 -14.03
C SER A 351 -16.80 -11.37 -13.67
N PHE A 352 -15.90 -11.16 -12.69
CA PHE A 352 -14.94 -12.14 -12.21
C PHE A 352 -15.17 -12.40 -10.73
N ARG A 353 -14.89 -13.60 -10.26
CA ARG A 353 -15.02 -13.96 -8.83
C ARG A 353 -13.93 -13.39 -7.97
N LEU A 354 -12.72 -13.23 -8.55
CA LEU A 354 -11.59 -12.47 -8.07
C LEU A 354 -11.15 -11.54 -9.20
N PRO A 355 -10.60 -10.36 -8.94
CA PRO A 355 -10.14 -9.48 -10.00
C PRO A 355 -8.95 -10.13 -10.71
N PRO A 356 -8.89 -10.07 -12.07
CA PRO A 356 -7.68 -10.48 -12.78
C PRO A 356 -6.57 -9.43 -12.55
N GLU A 357 -5.31 -9.84 -12.61
CA GLU A 357 -4.14 -8.96 -12.46
C GLU A 357 -4.19 -7.78 -13.44
N SER A 358 -4.64 -8.02 -14.66
CA SER A 358 -4.94 -6.94 -15.60
C SER A 358 -6.12 -7.27 -16.52
N LEU A 359 -6.81 -6.22 -16.95
CA LEU A 359 -7.97 -6.33 -17.83
C LEU A 359 -8.02 -5.21 -18.88
N ASP A 360 -8.61 -5.55 -20.01
CA ASP A 360 -9.18 -4.58 -20.94
C ASP A 360 -10.54 -4.14 -20.38
N TYR A 361 -10.61 -2.91 -19.84
CA TYR A 361 -11.83 -2.42 -19.22
C TYR A 361 -12.94 -2.07 -20.22
N ARG A 362 -12.62 -1.89 -21.51
CA ARG A 362 -13.62 -1.64 -22.55
C ARG A 362 -14.40 -2.89 -22.91
N GLY A 363 -13.71 -4.02 -22.98
CA GLY A 363 -14.29 -5.33 -23.24
C GLY A 363 -14.60 -6.13 -21.99
N MET A 364 -14.21 -5.67 -20.80
CA MET A 364 -14.25 -6.42 -19.53
C MET A 364 -13.63 -7.80 -19.69
N ARG A 365 -12.49 -7.87 -20.35
CA ARG A 365 -11.76 -9.11 -20.65
C ARG A 365 -10.43 -9.13 -19.90
N ALA A 366 -10.15 -10.24 -19.19
CA ALA A 366 -8.86 -10.44 -18.57
C ALA A 366 -7.74 -10.47 -19.62
N LEU A 367 -6.68 -9.70 -19.40
CA LEU A 367 -5.44 -9.72 -20.17
C LEU A 367 -4.43 -10.62 -19.49
N ASP A 368 -4.23 -10.43 -18.19
CA ASP A 368 -3.56 -11.38 -17.32
C ASP A 368 -4.62 -11.94 -16.34
N PRO A 369 -5.00 -13.23 -16.45
CA PRO A 369 -6.03 -13.82 -15.63
C PRO A 369 -5.55 -14.25 -14.24
N SER A 370 -4.30 -13.98 -13.85
CA SER A 370 -3.81 -14.31 -12.52
C SER A 370 -4.43 -13.39 -11.44
N TYR A 371 -4.40 -13.85 -10.19
CA TYR A 371 -4.70 -13.06 -9.00
C TYR A 371 -3.67 -13.40 -7.92
N PRO A 372 -2.63 -12.59 -7.77
CA PRO A 372 -1.56 -12.84 -6.81
C PRO A 372 -1.89 -12.38 -5.38
N LEU A 373 -3.15 -12.46 -4.96
CA LEU A 373 -3.66 -12.01 -3.66
C LEU A 373 -3.56 -10.49 -3.46
N ARG A 374 -3.76 -9.70 -4.51
CA ARG A 374 -3.66 -8.25 -4.48
C ARG A 374 -4.53 -7.60 -3.40
N PRO A 375 -3.99 -6.66 -2.60
CA PRO A 375 -4.69 -5.98 -1.51
C PRO A 375 -5.39 -4.68 -1.92
N GLU A 376 -5.06 -4.06 -3.05
CA GLU A 376 -5.30 -2.65 -3.37
C GLU A 376 -6.79 -2.29 -3.43
N TYR A 377 -7.64 -3.24 -3.85
CA TYR A 377 -9.09 -3.03 -3.79
C TYR A 377 -9.59 -2.89 -2.33
N VAL A 378 -9.02 -3.65 -1.40
CA VAL A 378 -9.39 -3.62 0.03
C VAL A 378 -8.74 -2.44 0.73
N ASP A 379 -7.52 -2.07 0.36
CA ASP A 379 -6.86 -0.82 0.74
C ASP A 379 -7.77 0.38 0.43
N SER A 380 -8.24 0.50 -0.80
CA SER A 380 -9.20 1.54 -1.18
C SER A 380 -10.51 1.47 -0.39
N CYS A 381 -11.00 0.27 -0.02
CA CYS A 381 -12.14 0.16 0.89
C CYS A 381 -11.84 0.80 2.25
N PHE A 382 -10.63 0.57 2.78
CA PHE A 382 -10.21 1.12 4.08
C PHE A 382 -10.16 2.65 4.04
N PHE A 383 -9.48 3.24 3.08
CA PHE A 383 -9.36 4.70 3.00
C PHE A 383 -10.66 5.40 2.63
N LEU A 384 -11.45 4.86 1.72
CA LEU A 384 -12.78 5.38 1.41
C LEU A 384 -13.71 5.33 2.61
N TRP A 385 -13.66 4.26 3.40
CA TRP A 385 -14.42 4.19 4.65
C TRP A 385 -13.96 5.24 5.66
N LEU A 386 -12.66 5.40 5.87
CA LEU A 386 -12.12 6.40 6.80
C LEU A 386 -12.51 7.82 6.41
N VAL A 387 -12.45 8.14 5.10
CA VAL A 387 -12.73 9.51 4.61
C VAL A 387 -14.22 9.80 4.58
N THR A 388 -15.06 8.81 4.20
CA THR A 388 -16.48 9.07 3.94
C THR A 388 -17.41 8.60 5.06
N GLY A 389 -16.96 7.68 5.92
CA GLY A 389 -17.79 7.00 6.91
C GLY A 389 -18.84 6.04 6.34
N LYS A 390 -18.82 5.77 5.01
CA LYS A 390 -19.86 4.96 4.36
C LYS A 390 -19.62 3.47 4.59
N GLU A 391 -20.58 2.80 5.22
CA GLU A 391 -20.53 1.36 5.52
C GLU A 391 -20.43 0.44 4.30
N ILE A 392 -20.79 0.92 3.12
CA ILE A 392 -20.69 0.14 1.88
C ILE A 392 -19.25 -0.37 1.62
N TYR A 393 -18.22 0.37 2.06
CA TYR A 393 -16.83 -0.04 1.86
C TYR A 393 -16.44 -1.19 2.77
N ARG A 394 -16.92 -1.21 4.03
CA ARG A 394 -16.77 -2.38 4.92
C ARG A 394 -17.50 -3.60 4.36
N GLN A 395 -18.68 -3.43 3.80
CA GLN A 395 -19.43 -4.51 3.15
C GLN A 395 -18.70 -5.09 1.95
N ARG A 396 -18.08 -4.24 1.11
CA ARG A 396 -17.28 -4.66 -0.06
C ARG A 396 -16.03 -5.42 0.36
N ALA A 397 -15.32 -4.93 1.38
CA ALA A 397 -14.20 -5.65 1.96
C ALA A 397 -14.61 -7.00 2.54
N ALA A 398 -15.77 -7.07 3.23
CA ALA A 398 -16.32 -8.34 3.73
C ALA A 398 -16.65 -9.34 2.62
N GLU A 399 -17.15 -8.86 1.48
CA GLU A 399 -17.38 -9.70 0.32
C GLU A 399 -16.06 -10.20 -0.28
N MET A 400 -15.05 -9.32 -0.40
CA MET A 400 -13.73 -9.72 -0.90
C MET A 400 -13.05 -10.73 0.03
N PHE A 401 -13.14 -10.55 1.34
CA PHE A 401 -12.66 -11.52 2.34
C PHE A 401 -13.29 -12.91 2.17
N ARG A 402 -14.63 -12.97 1.97
CA ARG A 402 -15.32 -14.25 1.72
C ARG A 402 -14.85 -14.90 0.42
N ARG A 403 -14.57 -14.11 -0.63
CA ARG A 403 -14.06 -14.59 -1.91
C ARG A 403 -12.65 -15.14 -1.78
N GLN A 404 -11.74 -14.45 -1.11
CA GLN A 404 -10.40 -14.97 -0.84
C GLN A 404 -10.47 -16.27 -0.04
N ARG A 405 -11.27 -16.33 1.03
CA ARG A 405 -11.47 -17.58 1.80
C ARG A 405 -12.00 -18.73 0.94
N ARG A 406 -12.86 -18.45 -0.01
CA ARG A 406 -13.46 -19.47 -0.87
C ARG A 406 -12.52 -19.97 -1.95
N TYR A 407 -11.72 -19.10 -2.55
CA TYR A 407 -11.00 -19.40 -3.77
C TYR A 407 -9.48 -19.47 -3.60
N CYS A 408 -8.92 -18.90 -2.54
CA CYS A 408 -7.48 -18.84 -2.31
C CYS A 408 -7.03 -19.66 -1.09
N LYS A 409 -7.96 -20.06 -0.18
CA LYS A 409 -7.61 -20.82 1.02
C LYS A 409 -7.26 -22.25 0.67
N VAL A 410 -6.15 -22.73 1.24
CA VAL A 410 -5.62 -24.09 1.14
C VAL A 410 -5.26 -24.64 2.52
N ALA A 411 -4.77 -25.86 2.62
CA ALA A 411 -4.45 -26.49 3.92
C ALA A 411 -3.43 -25.71 4.74
N ASN A 412 -2.43 -25.08 4.10
CA ASN A 412 -1.38 -24.29 4.75
C ASN A 412 -1.57 -22.78 4.56
N GLY A 413 -2.80 -22.28 4.63
CA GLY A 413 -3.10 -20.84 4.57
C GLY A 413 -3.72 -20.40 3.24
N TYR A 414 -3.10 -19.46 2.57
CA TYR A 414 -3.62 -18.85 1.34
C TYR A 414 -2.62 -18.98 0.20
N THR A 415 -3.12 -19.06 -1.03
CA THR A 415 -2.27 -19.12 -2.23
C THR A 415 -2.80 -18.23 -3.33
N VAL A 416 -1.88 -17.77 -4.17
CA VAL A 416 -2.20 -17.03 -5.40
C VAL A 416 -3.03 -17.91 -6.37
N VAL A 417 -3.78 -17.27 -7.24
CA VAL A 417 -4.54 -17.92 -8.32
C VAL A 417 -3.87 -17.61 -9.65
N ARG A 418 -3.57 -18.62 -10.45
CA ARG A 418 -2.97 -18.46 -11.78
C ARG A 418 -3.98 -18.09 -12.85
N ASP A 419 -5.24 -18.50 -12.65
CA ASP A 419 -6.29 -18.24 -13.65
C ASP A 419 -7.67 -18.16 -12.98
N VAL A 420 -8.16 -16.93 -12.82
CA VAL A 420 -9.49 -16.64 -12.24
C VAL A 420 -10.64 -16.95 -13.20
N THR A 421 -10.35 -17.13 -14.49
CA THR A 421 -11.36 -17.44 -15.53
C THR A 421 -11.67 -18.93 -15.62
N ALA A 422 -10.74 -19.78 -15.18
CA ALA A 422 -10.90 -21.24 -15.17
C ALA A 422 -11.99 -21.70 -14.16
N ARG A 423 -12.56 -22.88 -14.42
CA ARG A 423 -13.58 -23.53 -13.55
C ARG A 423 -13.26 -25.00 -13.36
N PRO A 424 -12.74 -25.44 -12.18
CA PRO A 424 -12.32 -24.63 -11.02
C PRO A 424 -11.17 -23.68 -11.35
N MET A 425 -10.95 -22.66 -10.50
CA MET A 425 -9.80 -21.75 -10.65
C MET A 425 -8.49 -22.53 -10.52
N LYS A 426 -7.48 -22.12 -11.28
CA LYS A 426 -6.15 -22.73 -11.20
C LYS A 426 -5.34 -22.05 -10.12
N LEU A 427 -4.98 -22.80 -9.08
CA LEU A 427 -4.16 -22.28 -7.99
C LEU A 427 -2.67 -22.21 -8.39
N GLY A 428 -1.96 -21.23 -7.80
CA GLY A 428 -0.51 -21.20 -7.77
C GLY A 428 0.02 -21.81 -6.47
N ASP A 429 1.31 -21.59 -6.19
CA ASP A 429 1.96 -22.10 -4.97
C ASP A 429 2.84 -21.02 -4.37
N LEU A 430 2.20 -19.97 -3.85
CA LEU A 430 2.86 -18.85 -3.20
C LEU A 430 1.88 -18.15 -2.28
N THR A 431 2.32 -17.88 -1.04
CA THR A 431 1.74 -16.88 -0.15
C THR A 431 2.72 -15.71 -0.12
N PRO A 432 2.46 -14.60 -0.83
CA PRO A 432 3.36 -13.46 -0.81
C PRO A 432 3.38 -12.79 0.57
N GLY A 433 4.52 -12.20 0.95
CA GLY A 433 4.72 -11.54 2.24
C GLY A 433 3.65 -10.47 2.51
N TYR A 434 3.29 -9.68 1.51
CA TYR A 434 2.27 -8.64 1.63
C TYR A 434 0.87 -9.16 1.99
N TRP A 435 0.58 -10.45 1.85
CA TRP A 435 -0.69 -10.99 2.36
C TRP A 435 -0.79 -10.81 3.88
N PHE A 436 0.33 -10.95 4.60
CA PHE A 436 0.40 -10.75 6.05
C PHE A 436 0.41 -9.28 6.45
N SER A 437 1.14 -8.44 5.71
CA SER A 437 1.24 -7.01 6.03
C SER A 437 0.02 -6.21 5.58
N GLU A 438 -0.62 -6.59 4.48
CA GLU A 438 -1.67 -5.80 3.85
C GLU A 438 -3.06 -6.46 3.93
N ASN A 439 -3.30 -7.56 3.18
CA ASN A 439 -4.62 -8.17 3.11
C ASN A 439 -5.21 -8.45 4.49
N ALA A 440 -4.47 -9.15 5.34
CA ALA A 440 -4.91 -9.53 6.67
C ALA A 440 -5.12 -8.31 7.57
N LYS A 441 -4.22 -7.33 7.51
CA LYS A 441 -4.29 -6.08 8.27
C LYS A 441 -5.49 -5.24 7.86
N TYR A 442 -5.71 -4.99 6.57
CA TYR A 442 -6.85 -4.22 6.10
C TYR A 442 -8.17 -4.86 6.49
N TYR A 443 -8.30 -6.18 6.35
CA TYR A 443 -9.51 -6.88 6.82
C TYR A 443 -9.71 -6.71 8.32
N TYR A 444 -8.66 -6.91 9.11
CA TYR A 444 -8.73 -6.74 10.55
C TYR A 444 -9.16 -5.32 10.93
N LEU A 445 -8.50 -4.29 10.40
CA LEU A 445 -8.81 -2.88 10.70
C LEU A 445 -10.22 -2.47 10.25
N LEU A 446 -10.71 -3.01 9.14
CA LEU A 446 -12.07 -2.76 8.66
C LEU A 446 -13.15 -3.43 9.52
N PHE A 447 -12.86 -4.60 10.11
CA PHE A 447 -13.86 -5.37 10.84
C PHE A 447 -13.76 -5.23 12.35
N ALA A 448 -12.56 -5.01 12.89
CA ALA A 448 -12.34 -4.84 14.31
C ALA A 448 -12.42 -3.35 14.72
N ARG A 449 -12.72 -3.13 15.99
CA ARG A 449 -12.35 -1.91 16.69
C ARG A 449 -11.00 -2.17 17.35
N ALA A 450 -9.94 -2.16 16.52
CA ALA A 450 -8.60 -2.52 16.95
C ALA A 450 -8.14 -1.62 18.10
N ARG A 451 -7.77 -2.24 19.23
CA ARG A 451 -7.41 -1.49 20.45
C ARG A 451 -6.04 -0.83 20.32
N ARG A 452 -5.14 -1.43 19.54
CA ARG A 452 -3.76 -0.96 19.31
C ARG A 452 -3.64 -0.07 18.06
N PHE A 453 -4.74 0.54 17.63
CA PHE A 453 -4.74 1.38 16.43
C PHE A 453 -5.63 2.62 16.59
N ASP A 454 -5.05 3.82 16.46
CA ASP A 454 -5.82 5.05 16.45
C ASP A 454 -6.27 5.42 15.02
N TYR A 455 -7.51 5.15 14.71
CA TYR A 455 -8.11 5.47 13.41
C TYR A 455 -8.13 6.97 13.06
N ARG A 456 -7.88 7.87 14.04
CA ARG A 456 -7.86 9.32 13.82
C ARG A 456 -6.51 9.82 13.34
N SER A 457 -5.44 9.15 13.75
CA SER A 457 -4.06 9.50 13.40
C SER A 457 -3.37 8.42 12.59
N ASN A 458 -4.12 7.48 12.03
CA ASN A 458 -3.55 6.38 11.26
C ASN A 458 -2.82 6.87 10.03
N TYR A 459 -1.77 6.16 9.71
CA TYR A 459 -1.06 6.26 8.45
C TYR A 459 -0.49 4.89 8.08
N LEU A 460 -0.77 4.44 6.86
CA LEU A 460 -0.24 3.20 6.30
C LEU A 460 0.50 3.54 5.01
N THR A 461 1.64 2.89 4.79
CA THR A 461 2.44 3.01 3.55
C THR A 461 1.82 2.18 2.43
N THR A 462 2.40 2.22 1.24
CA THR A 462 1.97 1.40 0.09
C THR A 462 2.01 -0.11 0.39
N GLU A 463 2.84 -0.58 1.34
CA GLU A 463 2.91 -1.97 1.81
C GLU A 463 2.12 -2.18 3.13
N GLY A 464 1.22 -1.26 3.45
CA GLY A 464 0.40 -1.34 4.64
C GLY A 464 1.16 -1.15 5.96
N ASN A 465 2.44 -0.78 5.96
CA ASN A 465 3.21 -0.56 7.19
C ASN A 465 2.66 0.64 7.98
N VAL A 466 2.44 0.48 9.27
CA VAL A 466 1.87 1.53 10.11
C VAL A 466 2.96 2.47 10.60
N LEU A 467 3.06 3.66 10.04
CA LEU A 467 4.02 4.69 10.48
C LEU A 467 3.41 5.70 11.45
N ARG A 468 2.09 5.75 11.56
CA ARG A 468 1.36 6.60 12.50
C ARG A 468 0.04 5.91 12.86
N GLY A 469 -0.49 6.19 14.05
CA GLY A 469 -1.78 5.63 14.49
C GLY A 469 -1.67 4.40 15.39
N LEU A 470 -0.48 3.94 15.74
CA LEU A 470 -0.27 2.93 16.79
C LEU A 470 -0.46 3.55 18.18
N LEU A 471 -1.00 2.75 19.13
CA LEU A 471 -1.25 3.12 20.52
C LEU A 471 -0.25 2.48 21.47
#